data_144674f6ddea1048ee66055766b37217
#
_entry.id   144674f6ddea1048ee66055766b37217
#
_cell.length_a   1.000
_cell.length_b   1.000
_cell.length_c   1.000
_cell.angle_alpha   90.00
_cell.angle_beta   90.00
_cell.angle_gamma   90.00
#
_symmetry.space_group_name_H-M   'P 1'
#
loop_
_entity.id
_entity.type
_entity.pdbx_description
1 polymer ?
#
loop_
_entity_poly.entity_id
_entity_poly.type
_entity_poly.pdbx_seq_one_letter_code
_entity_poly.pdbx_strand_id
1 'polypeptide(L)'
;MDALEMALLLDYYGGMLTDKQRDCFDMRYNQDLSLAEIGEMLGVSRQAVCDNLSRTEALLRRMEENIGCVKRDRLIRKSMQEILDAAAVVDASSDPAVLALVQRINA
;
A
#
# COMPACT_ATOMS: atom_id res chain seq x y z
N MET A 1 -6.42 -9.20 7.77
CA MET A 1 -5.90 -8.08 6.97
C MET A 1 -6.57 -8.08 5.61
N ASP A 2 -7.03 -6.95 5.13
CA ASP A 2 -7.75 -6.92 3.85
C ASP A 2 -6.80 -6.91 2.63
N ALA A 3 -7.37 -7.14 1.45
CA ALA A 3 -6.60 -7.22 0.22
C ALA A 3 -5.88 -5.90 -0.14
N LEU A 4 -6.48 -4.76 0.22
CA LEU A 4 -5.89 -3.45 -0.04
C LEU A 4 -4.61 -3.25 0.80
N GLU A 5 -4.65 -3.61 2.08
CA GLU A 5 -3.46 -3.56 2.93
C GLU A 5 -2.35 -4.46 2.41
N MET A 6 -2.69 -5.67 1.96
CA MET A 6 -1.72 -6.61 1.40
C MET A 6 -1.09 -6.05 0.13
N ALA A 7 -1.88 -5.47 -0.75
CA ALA A 7 -1.39 -4.86 -1.98
C ALA A 7 -0.44 -3.68 -1.68
N LEU A 8 -0.77 -2.85 -0.69
CA LEU A 8 0.09 -1.74 -0.26
C LEU A 8 1.42 -2.23 0.30
N LEU A 9 1.39 -3.25 1.16
CA LEU A 9 2.61 -3.84 1.72
C LEU A 9 3.51 -4.40 0.61
N LEU A 10 2.91 -5.04 -0.38
CA LEU A 10 3.65 -5.56 -1.53
C LEU A 10 4.29 -4.43 -2.34
N ASP A 11 3.58 -3.32 -2.55
CA ASP A 11 4.11 -2.17 -3.28
C ASP A 11 5.34 -1.58 -2.58
N TYR A 12 5.30 -1.44 -1.26
CA TYR A 12 6.41 -0.86 -0.50
C TYR A 12 7.57 -1.81 -0.27
N TYR A 13 7.28 -3.08 0.00
CA TYR A 13 8.29 -4.04 0.47
C TYR A 13 8.53 -5.21 -0.48
N GLY A 14 7.79 -5.31 -1.57
CA GLY A 14 7.88 -6.44 -2.50
C GLY A 14 9.27 -6.67 -3.08
N GLY A 15 10.06 -5.62 -3.24
CA GLY A 15 11.43 -5.72 -3.72
C GLY A 15 12.38 -6.45 -2.77
N MET A 16 12.00 -6.62 -1.51
CA MET A 16 12.78 -7.36 -0.51
C MET A 16 12.38 -8.84 -0.42
N LEU A 17 11.35 -9.24 -1.15
CA LEU A 17 10.89 -10.63 -1.19
C LEU A 17 11.65 -11.41 -2.25
N THR A 18 11.67 -12.74 -2.12
CA THR A 18 12.11 -13.61 -3.21
C THR A 18 11.11 -13.50 -4.37
N ASP A 19 11.53 -13.81 -5.59
CA ASP A 19 10.63 -13.77 -6.75
C ASP A 19 9.42 -14.69 -6.55
N LYS A 20 9.63 -15.86 -5.98
CA LYS A 20 8.57 -16.83 -5.70
C LYS A 20 7.57 -16.30 -4.69
N GLN A 21 8.02 -15.66 -3.62
CA GLN A 21 7.15 -15.03 -2.61
C GLN A 21 6.35 -13.89 -3.22
N ARG A 22 7.02 -13.00 -3.96
CA ARG A 22 6.39 -11.85 -4.59
C ARG A 22 5.34 -12.28 -5.61
N ASP A 23 5.67 -13.23 -6.48
CA ASP A 23 4.76 -13.68 -7.52
C ASP A 23 3.52 -14.36 -6.94
N CYS A 24 3.70 -15.21 -5.95
CA CYS A 24 2.59 -15.87 -5.26
C CYS A 24 1.66 -14.86 -4.59
N PHE A 25 2.22 -13.90 -3.90
CA PHE A 25 1.46 -12.85 -3.21
C PHE A 25 0.74 -11.93 -4.19
N ASP A 26 1.39 -11.56 -5.30
CA ASP A 26 0.80 -10.75 -6.37
C ASP A 26 -0.39 -11.47 -7.01
N MET A 27 -0.25 -12.75 -7.32
CA MET A 27 -1.34 -13.56 -7.88
C MET A 27 -2.56 -13.58 -6.96
N ARG A 28 -2.37 -13.65 -5.65
CA ARG A 28 -3.46 -13.70 -4.68
C ARG A 28 -4.13 -12.35 -4.48
N TYR A 29 -3.36 -11.29 -4.28
CA TYR A 29 -3.89 -10.01 -3.80
C TYR A 29 -4.06 -8.95 -4.89
N ASN A 30 -3.34 -9.02 -5.98
CA ASN A 30 -3.51 -8.10 -7.12
C ASN A 30 -4.28 -8.73 -8.28
N GLN A 31 -4.06 -10.01 -8.55
CA GLN A 31 -4.74 -10.72 -9.63
C GLN A 31 -5.99 -11.48 -9.19
N ASP A 32 -6.25 -11.51 -7.90
CA ASP A 32 -7.44 -12.12 -7.28
C ASP A 32 -7.63 -13.61 -7.66
N LEU A 33 -6.53 -14.34 -7.79
CA LEU A 33 -6.57 -15.77 -8.09
C LEU A 33 -6.87 -16.59 -6.84
N SER A 34 -7.56 -17.72 -7.02
CA SER A 34 -7.80 -18.67 -5.94
C SER A 34 -6.52 -19.42 -5.57
N LEU A 35 -6.50 -19.99 -4.37
CA LEU A 35 -5.36 -20.80 -3.93
C LEU A 35 -5.10 -21.98 -4.86
N ALA A 36 -6.17 -22.61 -5.35
CA ALA A 36 -6.08 -23.72 -6.30
C ALA A 36 -5.49 -23.28 -7.64
N GLU A 37 -5.93 -22.14 -8.17
CA GLU A 37 -5.42 -21.58 -9.41
C GLU A 37 -3.93 -21.23 -9.31
N ILE A 38 -3.52 -20.63 -8.19
CA ILE A 38 -2.12 -20.32 -7.93
C ILE A 38 -1.29 -21.60 -7.87
N GLY A 39 -1.78 -22.61 -7.18
CA GLY A 39 -1.10 -23.92 -7.10
C GLY A 39 -0.88 -24.55 -8.46
N GLU A 40 -1.89 -24.51 -9.34
CA GLU A 40 -1.77 -24.98 -10.72
C GLU A 40 -0.73 -24.20 -11.51
N MET A 41 -0.76 -22.89 -11.43
CA MET A 41 0.18 -22.02 -12.17
C MET A 41 1.64 -22.20 -11.70
N LEU A 42 1.84 -22.41 -10.41
CA LEU A 42 3.18 -22.57 -9.84
C LEU A 42 3.65 -24.04 -9.78
N GLY A 43 2.78 -25.00 -10.07
CA GLY A 43 3.10 -26.41 -10.01
C GLY A 43 3.30 -26.90 -8.57
N VAL A 44 2.57 -26.36 -7.62
CA VAL A 44 2.65 -26.73 -6.20
C VAL A 44 1.26 -27.01 -5.63
N SER A 45 1.19 -27.62 -4.45
CA SER A 45 -0.06 -27.91 -3.78
C SER A 45 -0.74 -26.61 -3.27
N ARG A 46 -2.06 -26.69 -3.08
CA ARG A 46 -2.82 -25.62 -2.45
C ARG A 46 -2.29 -25.28 -1.07
N GLN A 47 -1.90 -26.30 -0.29
CA GLN A 47 -1.32 -26.12 1.04
C GLN A 47 0.03 -25.39 0.97
N ALA A 48 0.86 -25.69 -0.01
CA ALA A 48 2.12 -24.99 -0.22
C ALA A 48 1.90 -23.51 -0.54
N VAL A 49 0.85 -23.20 -1.31
CA VAL A 49 0.45 -21.80 -1.57
C VAL A 49 0.03 -21.11 -0.27
N CYS A 50 -0.81 -21.74 0.54
CA CYS A 50 -1.22 -21.20 1.83
C CYS A 50 -0.02 -20.91 2.74
N ASP A 51 0.90 -21.83 2.84
CA ASP A 51 2.10 -21.68 3.66
C ASP A 51 2.99 -20.53 3.16
N ASN A 52 3.18 -20.44 1.85
CA ASN A 52 3.94 -19.35 1.24
C ASN A 52 3.30 -17.98 1.55
N LEU A 53 1.99 -17.85 1.35
CA LEU A 53 1.27 -16.61 1.62
C LEU A 53 1.34 -16.21 3.09
N SER A 54 1.18 -17.16 4.00
CA SER A 54 1.24 -16.88 5.44
C SER A 54 2.61 -16.39 5.87
N ARG A 55 3.67 -17.01 5.37
CA ARG A 55 5.06 -16.60 5.67
C ARG A 55 5.37 -15.23 5.08
N THR A 56 4.94 -14.99 3.86
CA THR A 56 5.14 -13.71 3.18
C THR A 56 4.39 -12.58 3.90
N GLU A 57 3.15 -12.83 4.30
CA GLU A 57 2.36 -11.87 5.07
C GLU A 57 3.05 -11.52 6.39
N ALA A 58 3.52 -12.52 7.14
CA ALA A 58 4.22 -12.29 8.39
C ALA A 58 5.50 -11.47 8.18
N LEU A 59 6.23 -11.74 7.11
CA LEU A 59 7.45 -11.02 6.76
C LEU A 59 7.15 -9.56 6.42
N LEU A 60 6.13 -9.32 5.60
CA LEU A 60 5.73 -7.95 5.22
C LEU A 60 5.25 -7.15 6.43
N ARG A 61 4.49 -7.74 7.33
CA ARG A 61 4.05 -7.09 8.57
C ARG A 61 5.24 -6.71 9.44
N ARG A 62 6.22 -7.60 9.55
CA ARG A 62 7.43 -7.33 10.33
C ARG A 62 8.24 -6.19 9.71
N MET A 63 8.36 -6.14 8.39
CA MET A 63 9.00 -5.04 7.69
C MET A 63 8.29 -3.71 7.98
N GLU A 64 6.96 -3.70 7.93
CA GLU A 64 6.16 -2.51 8.24
C GLU A 64 6.33 -2.08 9.70
N GLU A 65 6.33 -3.00 10.65
CA GLU A 65 6.57 -2.71 12.06
C GLU A 65 7.93 -2.05 12.29
N ASN A 66 8.95 -2.49 11.57
CA ASN A 66 10.32 -1.99 11.73
C ASN A 66 10.60 -0.72 10.93
N ILE A 67 10.05 -0.59 9.72
CA ILE A 67 10.36 0.49 8.78
C ILE A 67 9.27 1.58 8.77
N GLY A 68 8.00 1.17 8.79
CA GLY A 68 6.85 2.07 8.92
C GLY A 68 6.57 2.96 7.71
N CYS A 69 6.90 2.51 6.48
CA CYS A 69 6.66 3.29 5.26
C CYS A 69 5.19 3.58 5.01
N VAL A 70 4.32 2.57 5.17
CA VAL A 70 2.87 2.73 4.95
C VAL A 70 2.28 3.67 5.98
N LYS A 71 2.63 3.50 7.24
CA LYS A 71 2.18 4.37 8.33
C LYS A 71 2.64 5.81 8.12
N ARG A 72 3.88 6.00 7.70
CA ARG A 72 4.46 7.32 7.43
C ARG A 72 3.73 8.02 6.30
N ASP A 73 3.48 7.32 5.20
CA ASP A 73 2.77 7.87 4.05
C ASP A 73 1.33 8.24 4.40
N ARG A 74 0.64 7.43 5.20
CA ARG A 74 -0.71 7.74 5.66
C ARG A 74 -0.73 9.02 6.50
N LEU A 75 0.24 9.19 7.39
CA LEU A 75 0.37 10.38 8.22
C LEU A 75 0.66 11.63 7.37
N ILE A 76 1.55 11.52 6.40
CA ILE A 76 1.88 12.62 5.48
C ILE A 76 0.64 13.01 4.67
N ARG A 77 -0.07 12.05 4.09
CA ARG A 77 -1.28 12.31 3.31
C ARG A 77 -2.38 12.95 4.15
N LYS A 78 -2.56 12.49 5.38
CA LYS A 78 -3.53 13.07 6.31
C LYS A 78 -3.17 14.52 6.63
N SER A 79 -1.91 14.80 6.92
CA SER A 79 -1.43 16.14 7.21
C SER A 79 -1.58 17.07 6.00
N MET A 80 -1.28 16.58 4.80
CA MET A 80 -1.48 17.33 3.55
C MET A 80 -2.95 17.62 3.31
N GLN A 81 -3.84 16.66 3.57
CA GLN A 81 -5.29 16.87 3.42
C GLN A 81 -5.80 17.93 4.39
N GLU A 82 -5.33 17.92 5.63
CA GLU A 82 -5.67 18.94 6.62
C GLU A 82 -5.21 20.33 6.19
N ILE A 83 -4.02 20.44 5.59
CA ILE A 83 -3.50 21.69 5.04
C ILE A 83 -4.36 22.16 3.87
N LEU A 84 -4.72 21.28 2.94
CA LEU A 84 -5.57 21.61 1.80
C LEU A 84 -6.96 22.05 2.25
N ASP A 85 -7.55 21.40 3.23
CA ASP A 85 -8.86 21.75 3.78
C ASP A 85 -8.81 23.13 4.42
N ALA A 86 -7.79 23.43 5.21
CA ALA A 86 -7.59 24.74 5.82
C ALA A 86 -7.36 25.83 4.75
N ALA A 87 -6.56 25.52 3.72
CA ALA A 87 -6.31 26.42 2.61
C ALA A 87 -7.57 26.72 1.80
N ALA A 88 -8.46 25.73 1.62
CA ALA A 88 -9.74 25.94 0.94
C ALA A 88 -10.65 26.93 1.70
N VAL A 89 -10.65 26.89 3.03
CA VAL A 89 -11.39 27.84 3.86
C VAL A 89 -10.83 29.26 3.70
N VAL A 90 -9.52 29.39 3.65
CA VAL A 90 -8.84 30.69 3.48
C VAL A 90 -9.01 31.21 2.05
N ASP A 91 -9.03 30.32 1.03
CA ASP A 91 -9.31 30.69 -0.37
C ASP A 91 -10.68 31.38 -0.50
N ALA A 92 -11.67 30.95 0.26
CA ALA A 92 -12.98 31.58 0.31
C ALA A 92 -12.94 33.04 0.82
N SER A 93 -11.84 33.48 1.44
CA SER A 93 -11.64 34.83 1.91
C SER A 93 -11.16 35.81 0.83
N SER A 94 -10.81 35.30 -0.36
CA SER A 94 -10.37 36.10 -1.52
C SER A 94 -9.04 36.87 -1.31
N ASP A 95 -8.18 36.43 -0.40
CA ASP A 95 -6.85 37.01 -0.24
C ASP A 95 -5.92 36.49 -1.35
N PRO A 96 -5.37 37.38 -2.23
CA PRO A 96 -4.52 36.97 -3.34
C PRO A 96 -3.25 36.23 -2.94
N ALA A 97 -2.65 36.59 -1.80
CA ALA A 97 -1.45 35.94 -1.31
C ALA A 97 -1.74 34.50 -0.85
N VAL A 98 -2.86 34.30 -0.18
CA VAL A 98 -3.32 32.98 0.26
C VAL A 98 -3.75 32.16 -0.94
N LEU A 99 -4.44 32.75 -1.90
CA LEU A 99 -4.86 32.08 -3.12
C LEU A 99 -3.66 31.53 -3.89
N ALA A 100 -2.59 32.31 -4.01
CA ALA A 100 -1.35 31.88 -4.64
C ALA A 100 -0.72 30.70 -3.88
N LEU A 101 -0.75 30.71 -2.55
CA LEU A 101 -0.24 29.61 -1.73
C LEU A 101 -1.08 28.33 -1.92
N VAL A 102 -2.40 28.44 -1.96
CA VAL A 102 -3.32 27.33 -2.19
C VAL A 102 -3.04 26.70 -3.56
N GLN A 103 -2.86 27.50 -4.61
CA GLN A 103 -2.54 27.00 -5.94
C GLN A 103 -1.21 26.24 -5.98
N ARG A 104 -0.22 26.67 -5.22
CA ARG A 104 1.06 25.97 -5.10
C ARG A 104 0.93 24.61 -4.42
N ILE A 105 0.04 24.47 -3.44
CA ILE A 105 -0.22 23.20 -2.74
C ILE A 105 -0.98 22.25 -3.66
N ASN A 106 -1.90 22.75 -4.48
CA ASN A 106 -2.72 21.94 -5.38
C ASN A 106 -2.06 21.58 -6.70
N ALA A 107 -0.91 22.16 -6.97
CA ALA A 107 -0.18 21.91 -8.22
C ALA A 107 0.52 20.55 -8.26
#